data_dcd6576b991dac21e2600eea627d9eef
#
_entry.id   dcd6576b991dac21e2600eea627d9eef
#
_cell.length_a   1.000
_cell.length_b   1.000
_cell.length_c   1.000
_cell.angle_alpha   90.00
_cell.angle_beta   90.00
_cell.angle_gamma   90.00
#
_symmetry.space_group_name_H-M   'P 1'
#
loop_
_entity.id
_entity.type
_entity.pdbx_description
1 polymer ?
#
loop_
_entity_poly.entity_id
_entity_poly.type
_entity_poly.pdbx_seq_one_letter_code
_entity_poly.pdbx_strand_id
1 'polypeptide(L)'
;GFIEVETPVLTRSTPEGARDYVLPSRVCGGDWFALPQSPQLFKQLLMVGGIERYYQVARCFRDEDLRADRQPEFTQLDIEMSFMDQEEILQLNESLICSIWKTVKGIDLPRPFPRMTWHDAMERYGTDRPDTRYGMELTNVSDIVKDMGFKVFSGAVKSGGSVKCI
;
A
#
# COMPACT_ATOMS: atom_id res chain seq x y z
N GLY A 1 4.24 -21.57 -11.48
CA GLY A 1 5.04 -20.72 -11.54
C GLY A 1 4.91 -19.28 -11.94
N PHE A 2 5.60 -18.41 -11.19
CA PHE A 2 5.79 -17.02 -11.58
C PHE A 2 6.94 -16.90 -12.57
N ILE A 3 6.83 -15.94 -13.47
CA ILE A 3 7.88 -15.56 -14.42
C ILE A 3 8.45 -14.22 -13.98
N GLU A 4 9.75 -14.15 -13.80
CA GLU A 4 10.46 -12.89 -13.57
C GLU A 4 10.65 -12.16 -14.88
N VAL A 5 10.21 -10.92 -14.96
CA VAL A 5 10.39 -10.07 -16.15
C VAL A 5 10.90 -8.71 -15.71
N GLU A 6 12.10 -8.37 -16.18
CA GLU A 6 12.67 -7.04 -15.98
C GLU A 6 12.08 -6.05 -17.00
N THR A 7 11.61 -4.90 -16.50
CA THR A 7 10.98 -3.85 -17.29
C THR A 7 11.89 -2.63 -17.43
N PRO A 8 11.73 -1.80 -18.49
CA PRO A 8 12.54 -0.61 -18.69
C PRO A 8 12.42 0.40 -17.55
N VAL A 9 13.55 1.00 -17.16
CA VAL A 9 13.61 2.10 -16.17
C VAL A 9 13.46 3.46 -16.85
N LEU A 10 14.02 3.65 -18.03
CA LEU A 10 13.80 4.86 -18.82
C LEU A 10 12.52 4.72 -19.63
N THR A 11 11.48 5.42 -19.23
CA THR A 11 10.15 5.29 -19.80
C THR A 11 9.59 6.66 -20.18
N ARG A 12 8.37 6.67 -20.67
CA ARG A 12 7.57 7.88 -20.83
C ARG A 12 6.83 8.16 -19.53
N SER A 13 6.61 9.44 -19.20
CA SER A 13 5.77 9.82 -18.07
C SER A 13 4.37 9.22 -18.18
N THR A 14 3.89 8.65 -17.07
CA THR A 14 2.55 8.03 -16.95
C THR A 14 1.85 8.58 -15.70
N PRO A 15 0.52 8.82 -15.75
CA PRO A 15 -0.22 9.37 -14.61
C PRO A 15 -0.49 8.29 -13.56
N GLU A 16 0.46 8.02 -12.66
CA GLU A 16 0.34 6.99 -11.63
C GLU A 16 0.08 7.54 -10.20
N GLY A 17 -0.28 8.82 -10.08
CA GLY A 17 -0.68 9.40 -8.80
C GLY A 17 0.40 10.21 -8.06
N ALA A 18 1.68 9.87 -8.17
CA ALA A 18 2.81 10.67 -7.70
C ALA A 18 3.36 11.56 -8.82
N ARG A 19 4.31 12.45 -8.49
CA ARG A 19 5.08 13.17 -9.49
C ARG A 19 6.25 12.31 -9.97
N ASP A 20 6.53 12.40 -11.26
CA ASP A 20 7.65 11.69 -11.89
C ASP A 20 8.95 12.46 -11.75
N TYR A 21 10.05 11.75 -11.56
CA TYR A 21 11.38 12.27 -11.88
C TYR A 21 11.57 12.21 -13.39
N VAL A 22 11.91 13.34 -14.00
CA VAL A 22 12.10 13.45 -15.45
C VAL A 22 13.54 13.79 -15.82
N LEU A 23 14.00 13.24 -16.95
CA LEU A 23 15.34 13.44 -17.47
C LEU A 23 15.25 13.93 -18.93
N PRO A 24 15.94 15.02 -19.31
CA PRO A 24 15.94 15.49 -20.68
C PRO A 24 16.69 14.53 -21.60
N SER A 25 16.15 14.29 -22.78
CA SER A 25 16.85 13.55 -23.84
C SER A 25 17.94 14.41 -24.45
N ARG A 26 19.16 13.88 -24.53
CA ARG A 26 20.28 14.54 -25.21
C ARG A 26 20.24 14.33 -26.73
N VAL A 27 19.60 13.26 -27.18
CA VAL A 27 19.53 12.87 -28.58
C VAL A 27 18.38 13.57 -29.30
N CYS A 28 17.23 13.62 -28.64
CA CYS A 28 16.02 14.26 -29.16
C CYS A 28 15.74 15.52 -28.36
N GLY A 29 16.12 16.68 -28.90
CA GLY A 29 15.91 17.98 -28.24
C GLY A 29 14.42 18.26 -28.03
N GLY A 30 14.04 18.56 -26.76
CA GLY A 30 12.66 18.80 -26.37
C GLY A 30 11.93 17.58 -25.81
N ASP A 31 12.47 16.37 -25.96
CA ASP A 31 11.91 15.15 -25.39
C ASP A 31 12.47 14.85 -23.99
N TRP A 32 11.65 14.16 -23.19
CA TRP A 32 11.96 13.80 -21.81
C TRP A 32 11.67 12.32 -21.57
N PHE A 33 12.57 11.69 -20.80
CA PHE A 33 12.30 10.41 -20.15
C PHE A 33 11.74 10.65 -18.75
N ALA A 34 10.99 9.67 -18.24
CA ALA A 34 10.59 9.61 -16.85
C ALA A 34 11.15 8.34 -16.18
N LEU A 35 11.46 8.43 -14.89
CA LEU A 35 11.75 7.27 -14.06
C LEU A 35 10.44 6.65 -13.56
N PRO A 36 10.30 5.32 -13.53
CA PRO A 36 9.03 4.67 -13.23
C PRO A 36 8.67 4.79 -11.74
N GLN A 37 7.42 5.13 -11.46
CA GLN A 37 6.85 5.05 -10.11
C GLN A 37 6.59 3.60 -9.68
N SER A 38 6.26 2.77 -10.65
CA SER A 38 6.14 1.31 -10.59
C SER A 38 6.16 0.76 -12.01
N PRO A 39 6.31 -0.55 -12.24
CA PRO A 39 6.21 -1.16 -13.58
C PRO A 39 4.75 -1.34 -14.05
N GLN A 40 3.82 -0.53 -13.59
CA GLN A 40 2.36 -0.71 -13.76
C GLN A 40 1.92 -0.92 -15.20
N LEU A 41 2.37 -0.07 -16.12
CA LEU A 41 2.00 -0.18 -17.53
C LEU A 41 2.53 -1.48 -18.15
N PHE A 42 3.78 -1.82 -17.85
CA PHE A 42 4.43 -3.00 -18.42
C PHE A 42 3.81 -4.29 -17.90
N LYS A 43 3.55 -4.41 -16.61
CA LYS A 43 2.92 -5.62 -16.06
C LYS A 43 1.50 -5.84 -16.59
N GLN A 44 0.72 -4.77 -16.84
CA GLN A 44 -0.56 -4.88 -17.52
C GLN A 44 -0.40 -5.40 -18.95
N LEU A 45 0.57 -4.90 -19.70
CA LEU A 45 0.87 -5.39 -21.05
C LEU A 45 1.32 -6.85 -21.04
N LEU A 46 2.08 -7.28 -20.03
CA LEU A 46 2.47 -8.67 -19.85
C LEU A 46 1.27 -9.58 -19.61
N MET A 47 0.30 -9.13 -18.79
CA MET A 47 -0.97 -9.87 -18.58
C MET A 47 -1.76 -10.00 -19.89
N VAL A 48 -1.90 -8.90 -20.64
CA VAL A 48 -2.54 -8.92 -21.98
C VAL A 48 -1.79 -9.82 -22.94
N GLY A 49 -0.46 -9.87 -22.86
CA GLY A 49 0.41 -10.74 -23.64
C GLY A 49 0.38 -12.23 -23.24
N GLY A 50 -0.40 -12.59 -22.19
CA GLY A 50 -0.59 -13.98 -21.77
C GLY A 50 0.37 -14.47 -20.68
N ILE A 51 1.13 -13.58 -20.04
CA ILE A 51 1.89 -13.93 -18.84
C ILE A 51 0.97 -13.83 -17.63
N GLU A 52 0.45 -14.95 -17.17
CA GLU A 52 -0.58 -15.00 -16.12
C GLU A 52 -0.03 -14.74 -14.70
N ARG A 53 1.26 -14.94 -14.48
CA ARG A 53 1.90 -14.75 -13.17
C ARG A 53 3.28 -14.13 -13.35
N TYR A 54 3.36 -12.87 -13.04
CA TYR A 54 4.56 -12.05 -13.16
C TYR A 54 5.07 -11.64 -11.80
N TYR A 55 6.39 -11.53 -11.64
CA TYR A 55 7.01 -10.77 -10.57
C TYR A 55 8.29 -10.07 -11.04
N GLN A 56 8.66 -9.02 -10.31
CA GLN A 56 9.91 -8.31 -10.50
C GLN A 56 10.35 -7.66 -9.18
N VAL A 57 11.64 -7.67 -8.90
CA VAL A 57 12.24 -6.82 -7.88
C VAL A 57 12.57 -5.48 -8.54
N ALA A 58 11.61 -4.56 -8.52
CA ALA A 58 11.63 -3.35 -9.32
C ALA A 58 12.18 -2.15 -8.55
N ARG A 59 13.06 -1.36 -9.18
CA ARG A 59 13.45 -0.04 -8.69
C ARG A 59 12.38 0.98 -9.08
N CYS A 60 11.88 1.72 -8.07
CA CYS A 60 10.79 2.68 -8.21
C CYS A 60 11.22 4.05 -7.70
N PHE A 61 10.63 5.10 -8.30
CA PHE A 61 10.98 6.49 -8.03
C PHE A 61 9.69 7.32 -7.89
N ARG A 62 9.59 8.14 -6.85
CA ARG A 62 8.44 9.04 -6.63
C ARG A 62 8.93 10.36 -6.08
N ASP A 63 8.61 11.46 -6.76
CA ASP A 63 8.91 12.82 -6.32
C ASP A 63 7.75 13.29 -5.42
N GLU A 64 7.76 12.82 -4.19
CA GLU A 64 6.77 13.12 -3.15
C GLU A 64 7.43 13.63 -1.88
N ASP A 65 6.65 14.29 -1.03
CA ASP A 65 7.09 14.69 0.30
C ASP A 65 7.46 13.45 1.15
N LEU A 66 8.63 13.49 1.73
CA LEU A 66 9.11 12.40 2.59
C LEU A 66 8.29 12.38 3.89
N ARG A 67 7.66 11.26 4.17
CA ARG A 67 6.89 11.02 5.40
C ARG A 67 7.30 9.70 6.01
N ALA A 68 7.55 9.67 7.30
CA ALA A 68 7.97 8.49 8.04
C ALA A 68 9.19 7.82 7.38
N ASP A 69 9.03 6.60 6.88
CA ASP A 69 10.07 5.78 6.26
C ASP A 69 10.09 5.85 4.72
N ARG A 70 9.28 6.72 4.11
CA ARG A 70 9.22 6.86 2.64
C ARG A 70 10.50 7.48 2.10
N GLN A 71 10.99 6.90 1.00
CA GLN A 71 12.14 7.38 0.26
C GLN A 71 11.74 7.68 -1.19
N PRO A 72 12.39 8.66 -1.86
CA PRO A 72 12.10 8.99 -3.25
C PRO A 72 12.52 7.89 -4.22
N GLU A 73 13.49 7.07 -3.82
CA GLU A 73 13.96 5.89 -4.53
C GLU A 73 13.84 4.67 -3.61
N PHE A 74 13.19 3.63 -4.05
CA PHE A 74 12.96 2.42 -3.27
C PHE A 74 12.79 1.20 -4.18
N THR A 75 12.86 0.01 -3.56
CA THR A 75 12.67 -1.25 -4.27
C THR A 75 11.36 -1.89 -3.87
N GLN A 76 10.59 -2.36 -4.84
CA GLN A 76 9.37 -3.14 -4.64
C GLN A 76 9.58 -4.58 -5.08
N LEU A 77 9.02 -5.53 -4.35
CA LEU A 77 8.62 -6.79 -4.94
C LEU A 77 7.26 -6.56 -5.61
N ASP A 78 7.27 -6.40 -6.92
CA ASP A 78 6.06 -6.18 -7.70
C ASP A 78 5.55 -7.51 -8.24
N ILE A 79 4.26 -7.79 -8.05
CA ILE A 79 3.61 -9.05 -8.42
C ILE A 79 2.31 -8.72 -9.14
N GLU A 80 2.06 -9.40 -10.26
CA GLU A 80 0.78 -9.31 -10.97
C GLU A 80 0.31 -10.71 -11.36
N MET A 81 -0.99 -10.95 -11.22
CA MET A 81 -1.60 -12.24 -11.55
C MET A 81 -2.95 -12.03 -12.23
N SER A 82 -3.22 -12.85 -13.26
CA SER A 82 -4.52 -12.92 -13.92
C SER A 82 -5.40 -14.00 -13.28
N PHE A 83 -6.71 -13.84 -13.39
CA PHE A 83 -7.73 -14.83 -13.01
C PHE A 83 -7.69 -15.27 -11.55
N MET A 84 -7.30 -14.36 -10.64
CA MET A 84 -7.21 -14.62 -9.21
C MET A 84 -8.28 -13.82 -8.46
N ASP A 85 -8.85 -14.41 -7.41
CA ASP A 85 -9.69 -13.68 -6.49
C ASP A 85 -8.88 -13.06 -5.32
N GLN A 86 -9.56 -12.28 -4.50
CA GLN A 86 -8.92 -11.58 -3.38
C GLN A 86 -8.29 -12.57 -2.38
N GLU A 87 -8.97 -13.67 -2.07
CA GLU A 87 -8.50 -14.62 -1.07
C GLU A 87 -7.24 -15.37 -1.54
N GLU A 88 -7.17 -15.72 -2.81
CA GLU A 88 -6.00 -16.35 -3.41
C GLU A 88 -4.76 -15.44 -3.34
N ILE A 89 -4.95 -14.13 -3.58
CA ILE A 89 -3.87 -13.14 -3.44
C ILE A 89 -3.42 -13.01 -1.98
N LEU A 90 -4.35 -12.97 -1.03
CA LEU A 90 -4.03 -12.91 0.39
C LEU A 90 -3.26 -14.15 0.85
N GLN A 91 -3.68 -15.35 0.45
CA GLN A 91 -3.01 -16.61 0.78
C GLN A 91 -1.60 -16.69 0.19
N LEU A 92 -1.41 -16.20 -1.02
CA LEU A 92 -0.08 -16.13 -1.64
C LEU A 92 0.84 -15.23 -0.80
N ASN A 93 0.38 -14.01 -0.45
CA ASN A 93 1.17 -13.08 0.35
C ASN A 93 1.46 -13.60 1.75
N GLU A 94 0.50 -14.25 2.42
CA GLU A 94 0.74 -14.92 3.70
C GLU A 94 1.84 -15.97 3.57
N SER A 95 1.77 -16.79 2.53
CA SER A 95 2.77 -17.85 2.28
C SER A 95 4.15 -17.26 2.06
N LEU A 96 4.24 -16.18 1.30
CA LEU A 96 5.49 -15.47 1.04
C LEU A 96 6.09 -14.89 2.33
N ILE A 97 5.29 -14.16 3.11
CA ILE A 97 5.75 -13.56 4.37
C ILE A 97 6.19 -14.64 5.37
N CYS A 98 5.41 -15.71 5.53
CA CYS A 98 5.78 -16.82 6.40
C CYS A 98 7.10 -17.48 5.97
N SER A 99 7.31 -17.67 4.67
CA SER A 99 8.55 -18.23 4.13
C SER A 99 9.75 -17.32 4.40
N ILE A 100 9.60 -16.00 4.19
CA ILE A 100 10.65 -15.02 4.47
C ILE A 100 11.03 -15.04 5.96
N TRP A 101 10.04 -14.96 6.86
CA TRP A 101 10.29 -14.98 8.31
C TRP A 101 10.94 -16.28 8.76
N LYS A 102 10.49 -17.42 8.24
CA LYS A 102 11.10 -18.72 8.54
C LYS A 102 12.55 -18.77 8.08
N THR A 103 12.82 -18.32 6.85
CA THR A 103 14.17 -18.40 6.26
C THR A 103 15.15 -17.42 6.93
N VAL A 104 14.71 -16.18 7.18
CA VAL A 104 15.60 -15.12 7.67
C VAL A 104 15.73 -15.11 9.20
N LYS A 105 14.66 -15.41 9.92
CA LYS A 105 14.59 -15.30 11.38
C LYS A 105 14.44 -16.65 12.09
N GLY A 106 14.15 -17.73 11.37
CA GLY A 106 13.85 -19.04 11.97
C GLY A 106 12.49 -19.09 12.69
N ILE A 107 11.62 -18.08 12.49
CA ILE A 107 10.34 -17.94 13.18
C ILE A 107 9.22 -18.47 12.30
N ASP A 108 8.39 -19.34 12.84
CA ASP A 108 7.14 -19.79 12.23
C ASP A 108 6.02 -18.83 12.64
N LEU A 109 5.46 -18.12 11.67
CA LEU A 109 4.30 -17.26 11.90
C LEU A 109 3.01 -18.09 11.87
N PRO A 110 2.04 -17.81 12.78
CA PRO A 110 0.75 -18.49 12.78
C PRO A 110 -0.06 -18.13 11.53
N ARG A 111 -0.80 -19.10 11.01
CA ARG A 111 -1.67 -18.95 9.83
C ARG A 111 -3.06 -19.50 10.13
N PRO A 112 -4.13 -18.96 9.55
CA PRO A 112 -4.16 -17.77 8.67
C PRO A 112 -3.92 -16.48 9.46
N PHE A 113 -3.45 -15.42 8.78
CA PHE A 113 -3.35 -14.10 9.39
C PHE A 113 -4.76 -13.56 9.69
N PRO A 114 -4.94 -12.81 10.81
CA PRO A 114 -6.22 -12.18 11.11
C PRO A 114 -6.70 -11.30 9.96
N ARG A 115 -7.99 -11.40 9.63
CA ARG A 115 -8.65 -10.52 8.65
C ARG A 115 -9.36 -9.39 9.38
N MET A 116 -9.18 -8.18 8.90
CA MET A 116 -9.85 -6.98 9.44
C MET A 116 -10.37 -6.14 8.27
N THR A 117 -11.61 -5.69 8.38
CA THR A 117 -12.14 -4.76 7.39
C THR A 117 -11.53 -3.38 7.56
N TRP A 118 -11.53 -2.56 6.51
CA TRP A 118 -11.11 -1.16 6.62
C TRP A 118 -11.95 -0.41 7.65
N HIS A 119 -13.26 -0.66 7.67
CA HIS A 119 -14.18 -0.05 8.63
C HIS A 119 -13.79 -0.40 10.08
N ASP A 120 -13.52 -1.67 10.37
CA ASP A 120 -13.11 -2.09 11.71
C ASP A 120 -11.76 -1.49 12.12
N ALA A 121 -10.82 -1.41 11.20
CA ALA A 121 -9.52 -0.79 11.43
C ALA A 121 -9.67 0.69 11.79
N MET A 122 -10.46 1.44 11.03
CA MET A 122 -10.74 2.85 11.29
C MET A 122 -11.55 3.07 12.56
N GLU A 123 -12.54 2.22 12.82
CA GLU A 123 -13.40 2.32 14.00
C GLU A 123 -12.65 2.05 15.30
N ARG A 124 -11.82 1.00 15.31
CA ARG A 124 -11.11 0.53 16.49
C ARG A 124 -9.76 1.21 16.73
N TYR A 125 -9.07 1.62 15.67
CA TYR A 125 -7.69 2.10 15.77
C TYR A 125 -7.46 3.47 15.13
N GLY A 126 -8.39 3.99 14.32
CA GLY A 126 -8.24 5.27 13.64
C GLY A 126 -7.21 5.28 12.51
N THR A 127 -6.78 4.12 12.06
CA THR A 127 -5.81 3.94 10.97
C THR A 127 -6.13 2.69 10.16
N ASP A 128 -5.80 2.70 8.88
CA ASP A 128 -5.99 1.55 7.97
C ASP A 128 -4.91 0.46 8.10
N ARG A 129 -3.89 0.69 8.92
CA ARG A 129 -2.82 -0.28 9.22
C ARG A 129 -2.49 -0.31 10.71
N PRO A 130 -3.40 -0.80 11.54
CA PRO A 130 -3.21 -0.79 12.98
C PRO A 130 -2.11 -1.75 13.43
N ASP A 131 -1.35 -1.35 14.45
CA ASP A 131 -0.51 -2.26 15.20
C ASP A 131 -1.32 -2.89 16.35
N THR A 132 -1.81 -4.09 16.12
CA THR A 132 -2.70 -4.78 17.06
C THR A 132 -1.98 -5.35 18.28
N ARG A 133 -0.64 -5.26 18.34
CA ARG A 133 0.15 -5.77 19.47
C ARG A 133 -0.07 -4.97 20.76
N TYR A 134 -0.42 -3.70 20.64
CA TYR A 134 -0.56 -2.81 21.80
C TYR A 134 -1.92 -2.87 22.47
N GLY A 135 -2.94 -3.41 21.83
CA GLY A 135 -4.30 -3.50 22.39
C GLY A 135 -4.94 -2.14 22.69
N MET A 136 -4.45 -1.05 22.09
CA MET A 136 -4.93 0.32 22.29
C MET A 136 -6.07 0.62 21.31
N GLU A 137 -7.29 0.25 21.68
CA GLU A 137 -8.47 0.49 20.84
C GLU A 137 -9.16 1.78 21.23
N LEU A 138 -9.69 2.48 20.23
CA LEU A 138 -10.49 3.68 20.41
C LEU A 138 -11.84 3.34 21.05
N THR A 139 -12.17 4.01 22.14
CA THR A 139 -13.47 3.90 22.80
C THR A 139 -14.35 5.07 22.42
N ASN A 140 -15.57 4.80 21.91
CA ASN A 140 -16.53 5.82 21.58
C ASN A 140 -17.19 6.36 22.85
N VAL A 141 -17.00 7.65 23.13
CA VAL A 141 -17.54 8.35 24.30
C VAL A 141 -18.61 9.41 23.94
N SER A 142 -19.08 9.37 22.68
CA SER A 142 -20.05 10.36 22.18
C SER A 142 -21.28 10.50 23.06
N ASP A 143 -21.83 9.40 23.57
CA ASP A 143 -23.02 9.45 24.46
C ASP A 143 -22.75 10.11 25.78
N ILE A 144 -21.53 10.07 26.29
CA ILE A 144 -21.13 10.70 27.54
C ILE A 144 -20.96 12.20 27.35
N VAL A 145 -20.43 12.62 26.20
CA VAL A 145 -20.01 14.02 25.98
C VAL A 145 -21.04 14.88 25.22
N LYS A 146 -22.10 14.28 24.67
CA LYS A 146 -23.09 14.98 23.82
C LYS A 146 -23.74 16.19 24.50
N ASP A 147 -23.97 16.13 25.81
CA ASP A 147 -24.64 17.16 26.62
C ASP A 147 -23.66 17.97 27.49
N MET A 148 -22.35 17.77 27.29
CA MET A 148 -21.34 18.52 28.04
C MET A 148 -21.27 19.99 27.60
N GLY A 149 -20.88 20.86 28.52
CA GLY A 149 -20.67 22.29 28.26
C GLY A 149 -19.53 22.60 27.30
N PHE A 150 -18.65 21.62 26.97
CA PHE A 150 -17.55 21.78 26.03
C PHE A 150 -18.06 21.68 24.59
N LYS A 151 -18.18 22.85 23.94
CA LYS A 151 -18.85 22.99 22.62
C LYS A 151 -18.22 22.20 21.50
N VAL A 152 -16.93 21.90 21.58
CA VAL A 152 -16.25 21.13 20.53
C VAL A 152 -16.80 19.70 20.47
N PHE A 153 -16.93 19.04 21.62
CA PHE A 153 -17.43 17.67 21.69
C PHE A 153 -18.94 17.60 21.42
N SER A 154 -19.73 18.41 22.11
CA SER A 154 -21.17 18.43 21.87
C SER A 154 -21.53 18.90 20.45
N GLY A 155 -20.74 19.79 19.84
CA GLY A 155 -20.90 20.23 18.48
C GLY A 155 -20.59 19.12 17.48
N ALA A 156 -19.49 18.36 17.67
CA ALA A 156 -19.13 17.22 16.83
C ALA A 156 -20.24 16.16 16.81
N VAL A 157 -20.77 15.80 17.98
CA VAL A 157 -21.86 14.81 18.07
C VAL A 157 -23.14 15.33 17.43
N LYS A 158 -23.51 16.60 17.63
CA LYS A 158 -24.72 17.23 17.02
C LYS A 158 -24.62 17.30 15.48
N SER A 159 -23.44 17.41 14.93
CA SER A 159 -23.22 17.38 13.47
C SER A 159 -23.15 15.97 12.87
N GLY A 160 -23.42 14.93 13.66
CA GLY A 160 -23.37 13.52 13.21
C GLY A 160 -21.99 12.88 13.27
N GLY A 161 -21.01 13.56 13.88
CA GLY A 161 -19.69 13.03 14.13
C GLY A 161 -19.62 12.19 15.41
N SER A 162 -18.45 11.64 15.70
CA SER A 162 -18.18 10.89 16.93
C SER A 162 -17.00 11.46 17.70
N VAL A 163 -17.01 11.25 19.01
CA VAL A 163 -15.89 11.56 19.91
C VAL A 163 -15.37 10.25 20.46
N LYS A 164 -14.07 10.01 20.24
CA LYS A 164 -13.40 8.79 20.69
C LYS A 164 -12.17 9.12 21.51
N CYS A 165 -11.80 8.23 22.39
CA CYS A 165 -10.58 8.32 23.20
C CYS A 165 -9.83 6.97 23.21
N ILE A 166 -8.58 7.01 23.62
CA ILE A 166 -7.72 5.87 23.94
C ILE A 166 -7.51 5.87 25.46
#